data_423664b08a0ebe8fbc6b5063c241990e
#
_entry.id   423664b08a0ebe8fbc6b5063c241990e
#
_cell.length_a   1.000
_cell.length_b   1.000
_cell.length_c   1.000
_cell.angle_alpha   90.00
_cell.angle_beta   90.00
_cell.angle_gamma   90.00
#
_symmetry.space_group_name_H-M   'P 1'
#
loop_
_entity.id
_entity.type
_entity.pdbx_description
1 polymer ?
#
loop_
_entity_poly.entity_id
_entity_poly.type
_entity_poly.pdbx_seq_one_letter_code
_entity_poly.pdbx_strand_id
1 'polypeptide(L)'
;MSEQTQETQKISSSDMGFLCLMTSLNILNMLDRNLLSAFSNYIVPDLGLSNTEYGLLTGLVFLIFYSIAGLYMGMLADTVNRMRLISFGVGLWSALTAATGFAWNFLSMAIPRVFIGVGESILTPSAMSLLADRFPQSRLGFAAGFYYLGAPVGAGASFLLAGYLGPVIGWRNCFYILGTVGIALAILVFVTKETPRRHLINAKGAKKQPSISEIAKIALTAIPKSPSLMAAMAGAMILHVIIGAGYFDQLWFVQERGFQRDDIAKLTGFMGLTGGVIGTFVGGMGSDLFTQKTGYGRLAFLFLLLLVCAPFMIAFRLAPGDSIWIPLGLFLGMFQIGAFFGPFFASVQGLIPPEVRSTVIAFSILLMNVIGLGIGITLTGVSVDLMTAYGVDEPYSVTLLWFTVFSFLAMPCFLFAGLRYKRDQERLGLLESR
;
A
#
# COMPACT_ATOMS: atom_id res chain seq x y z
N MET A 1 -23.18 36.55 16.77
CA MET A 1 -21.97 36.41 17.57
C MET A 1 -22.25 35.35 18.63
N SER A 2 -21.86 34.12 18.40
CA SER A 2 -21.69 33.09 19.42
C SER A 2 -20.50 32.27 18.96
N GLU A 3 -19.32 32.62 19.48
CA GLU A 3 -18.15 31.79 19.46
C GLU A 3 -18.50 30.46 20.18
N GLN A 4 -18.86 29.45 19.41
CA GLN A 4 -18.86 28.10 19.93
C GLN A 4 -17.40 27.72 20.18
N THR A 5 -16.99 27.81 21.44
CA THR A 5 -15.81 27.21 22.01
C THR A 5 -15.75 25.76 21.46
N GLN A 6 -14.83 25.52 20.52
CA GLN A 6 -14.44 24.16 20.13
C GLN A 6 -13.73 23.56 21.36
N GLU A 7 -14.52 22.99 22.28
CA GLU A 7 -13.99 22.11 23.32
C GLU A 7 -13.13 21.05 22.61
N THR A 8 -11.84 21.04 22.93
CA THR A 8 -10.92 19.96 22.57
C THR A 8 -11.38 18.69 23.29
N GLN A 9 -12.36 18.02 22.69
CA GLN A 9 -12.91 16.78 23.24
C GLN A 9 -11.75 15.79 23.40
N LYS A 10 -11.44 15.43 24.65
CA LYS A 10 -10.42 14.44 24.97
C LYS A 10 -10.85 13.09 24.36
N ILE A 11 -9.91 12.41 23.69
CA ILE A 11 -10.13 11.05 23.17
C ILE A 11 -10.42 10.14 24.38
N SER A 12 -11.55 9.44 24.40
CA SER A 12 -11.86 8.51 25.47
C SER A 12 -11.01 7.24 25.37
N SER A 13 -10.82 6.53 26.48
CA SER A 13 -10.12 5.23 26.48
C SER A 13 -10.83 4.21 25.56
N SER A 14 -12.16 4.29 25.44
CA SER A 14 -12.96 3.47 24.51
C SER A 14 -12.64 3.80 23.05
N ASP A 15 -12.42 5.07 22.70
CA ASP A 15 -12.08 5.48 21.33
C ASP A 15 -10.66 5.06 20.98
N MET A 16 -9.74 5.17 21.94
CA MET A 16 -8.37 4.69 21.75
C MET A 16 -8.32 3.16 21.60
N GLY A 17 -9.07 2.42 22.43
CA GLY A 17 -9.17 0.96 22.29
C GLY A 17 -9.75 0.53 20.94
N PHE A 18 -10.75 1.27 20.43
CA PHE A 18 -11.31 1.04 19.10
C PHE A 18 -10.29 1.34 18.00
N LEU A 19 -9.54 2.44 18.12
CA LEU A 19 -8.49 2.80 17.19
C LEU A 19 -7.37 1.76 17.16
N CYS A 20 -6.94 1.27 18.33
CA CYS A 20 -5.98 0.18 18.44
C CYS A 20 -6.49 -1.10 17.77
N LEU A 21 -7.78 -1.45 17.94
CA LEU A 21 -8.37 -2.60 17.25
C LEU A 21 -8.33 -2.44 15.73
N MET A 22 -8.76 -1.30 15.20
CA MET A 22 -8.71 -1.04 13.74
C MET A 22 -7.27 -1.06 13.21
N THR A 23 -6.32 -0.49 13.95
CA THR A 23 -4.89 -0.51 13.60
C THR A 23 -4.32 -1.93 13.63
N SER A 24 -4.68 -2.75 14.63
CA SER A 24 -4.26 -4.16 14.68
C SER A 24 -4.80 -4.96 13.50
N LEU A 25 -6.02 -4.70 13.06
CA LEU A 25 -6.56 -5.30 11.84
C LEU A 25 -5.80 -4.85 10.59
N ASN A 26 -5.39 -3.58 10.52
CA ASN A 26 -4.57 -3.09 9.41
C ASN A 26 -3.15 -3.68 9.43
N ILE A 27 -2.55 -3.86 10.62
CA ILE A 27 -1.28 -4.59 10.77
C ILE A 27 -1.42 -6.01 10.25
N LEU A 28 -2.46 -6.74 10.67
CA LEU A 28 -2.72 -8.11 10.21
C LEU A 28 -2.92 -8.16 8.69
N ASN A 29 -3.69 -7.22 8.13
CA ASN A 29 -3.93 -7.11 6.69
C ASN A 29 -2.63 -6.91 5.90
N MET A 30 -1.79 -5.96 6.32
CA MET A 30 -0.51 -5.68 5.66
C MET A 30 0.52 -6.79 5.86
N LEU A 31 0.48 -7.46 7.02
CA LEU A 31 1.31 -8.62 7.30
C LEU A 31 0.95 -9.76 6.34
N ASP A 32 -0.33 -10.09 6.21
CA ASP A 32 -0.83 -11.16 5.33
C ASP A 32 -0.51 -10.89 3.86
N ARG A 33 -0.70 -9.65 3.41
CA ARG A 33 -0.40 -9.20 2.05
C ARG A 33 1.07 -9.42 1.68
N ASN A 34 2.00 -9.15 2.60
CA ASN A 34 3.44 -9.30 2.36
C ASN A 34 3.98 -10.70 2.68
N LEU A 35 3.15 -11.58 3.25
CA LEU A 35 3.56 -12.89 3.71
C LEU A 35 4.17 -13.74 2.60
N LEU A 36 3.57 -13.72 1.41
CA LEU A 36 4.06 -14.48 0.26
C LEU A 36 5.46 -14.01 -0.19
N SER A 37 5.71 -12.70 -0.14
CA SER A 37 7.03 -12.12 -0.42
C SER A 37 8.04 -12.46 0.68
N ALA A 38 7.64 -12.36 1.94
CA ALA A 38 8.51 -12.66 3.07
C ALA A 38 8.96 -14.13 3.08
N PHE A 39 8.08 -15.04 2.68
CA PHE A 39 8.36 -16.48 2.60
C PHE A 39 8.75 -16.95 1.21
N SER A 40 9.04 -16.07 0.24
CA SER A 40 9.32 -16.46 -1.15
C SER A 40 10.44 -17.51 -1.27
N ASN A 41 11.52 -17.36 -0.48
CA ASN A 41 12.64 -18.33 -0.45
C ASN A 41 12.29 -19.70 0.14
N TYR A 42 11.13 -19.84 0.75
CA TYR A 42 10.58 -21.14 1.20
C TYR A 42 9.55 -21.68 0.21
N ILE A 43 8.65 -20.83 -0.25
CA ILE A 43 7.47 -21.20 -1.04
C ILE A 43 7.84 -21.52 -2.48
N VAL A 44 8.67 -20.69 -3.12
CA VAL A 44 9.02 -20.85 -4.54
C VAL A 44 9.68 -22.21 -4.80
N PRO A 45 10.73 -22.62 -4.06
CA PRO A 45 11.33 -23.95 -4.27
C PRO A 45 10.45 -25.10 -3.79
N ASP A 46 9.66 -24.93 -2.74
CA ASP A 46 8.82 -26.00 -2.18
C ASP A 46 7.64 -26.35 -3.09
N LEU A 47 7.07 -25.40 -3.80
CA LEU A 47 5.99 -25.59 -4.75
C LEU A 47 6.46 -25.72 -6.21
N GLY A 48 7.76 -25.62 -6.47
CA GLY A 48 8.34 -25.65 -7.82
C GLY A 48 7.84 -24.53 -8.73
N LEU A 49 7.61 -23.32 -8.19
CA LEU A 49 7.09 -22.19 -8.94
C LEU A 49 8.18 -21.57 -9.82
N SER A 50 7.83 -21.19 -11.05
CA SER A 50 8.62 -20.27 -11.85
C SER A 50 8.53 -18.84 -11.27
N ASN A 51 9.45 -17.95 -11.66
CA ASN A 51 9.38 -16.54 -11.24
C ASN A 51 8.13 -15.86 -11.80
N THR A 52 7.71 -16.24 -13.01
CA THR A 52 6.44 -15.75 -13.62
C THR A 52 5.24 -16.15 -12.77
N GLU A 53 5.14 -17.42 -12.36
CA GLU A 53 4.06 -17.90 -11.50
C GLU A 53 4.06 -17.21 -10.13
N TYR A 54 5.22 -17.06 -9.50
CA TYR A 54 5.35 -16.28 -8.26
C TYR A 54 4.92 -14.83 -8.46
N GLY A 55 5.33 -14.18 -9.55
CA GLY A 55 4.93 -12.83 -9.89
C GLY A 55 3.42 -12.69 -10.14
N LEU A 56 2.78 -13.67 -10.77
CA LEU A 56 1.33 -13.70 -10.94
C LEU A 56 0.60 -13.83 -9.60
N LEU A 57 1.06 -14.72 -8.72
CA LEU A 57 0.45 -14.94 -7.39
C LEU A 57 0.53 -13.74 -6.47
N THR A 58 1.68 -13.05 -6.46
CA THR A 58 1.90 -11.87 -5.63
C THR A 58 1.36 -10.58 -6.25
N GLY A 59 1.23 -10.55 -7.59
CA GLY A 59 0.80 -9.42 -8.39
C GLY A 59 -0.65 -9.51 -8.86
N LEU A 60 -0.84 -9.76 -10.14
CA LEU A 60 -2.14 -9.60 -10.82
C LEU A 60 -3.26 -10.46 -10.25
N VAL A 61 -2.98 -11.72 -9.87
CA VAL A 61 -3.99 -12.64 -9.30
C VAL A 61 -4.64 -12.06 -8.04
N PHE A 62 -3.86 -11.39 -7.20
CA PHE A 62 -4.39 -10.74 -6.00
C PHE A 62 -4.94 -9.33 -6.29
N LEU A 63 -4.15 -8.48 -6.96
CA LEU A 63 -4.42 -7.04 -7.06
C LEU A 63 -5.63 -6.69 -7.92
N ILE A 64 -5.93 -7.46 -8.96
CA ILE A 64 -7.14 -7.26 -9.79
C ILE A 64 -8.38 -7.47 -8.93
N PHE A 65 -8.48 -8.59 -8.25
CA PHE A 65 -9.67 -8.91 -7.45
C PHE A 65 -9.78 -8.00 -6.23
N TYR A 66 -8.67 -7.67 -5.55
CA TYR A 66 -8.62 -6.67 -4.48
C TYR A 66 -9.15 -5.31 -4.95
N SER A 67 -8.67 -4.82 -6.09
CA SER A 67 -9.01 -3.48 -6.57
C SER A 67 -10.44 -3.37 -7.07
N ILE A 68 -10.92 -4.39 -7.81
CA ILE A 68 -12.32 -4.43 -8.28
C ILE A 68 -13.27 -4.59 -7.09
N ALA A 69 -13.00 -5.56 -6.21
CA ALA A 69 -13.84 -5.78 -5.05
C ALA A 69 -13.86 -4.56 -4.11
N GLY A 70 -12.74 -3.85 -3.95
CA GLY A 70 -12.65 -2.65 -3.11
C GLY A 70 -13.63 -1.56 -3.51
N LEU A 71 -13.90 -1.38 -4.79
CA LEU A 71 -14.91 -0.44 -5.28
C LEU A 71 -16.31 -0.82 -4.81
N TYR A 72 -16.67 -2.11 -4.91
CA TYR A 72 -17.98 -2.61 -4.47
C TYR A 72 -18.11 -2.65 -2.94
N MET A 73 -17.04 -3.04 -2.24
CA MET A 73 -17.05 -3.15 -0.79
C MET A 73 -17.13 -1.79 -0.10
N GLY A 74 -16.57 -0.74 -0.69
CA GLY A 74 -16.79 0.63 -0.24
C GLY A 74 -18.27 1.03 -0.30
N MET A 75 -18.96 0.72 -1.40
CA MET A 75 -20.40 0.96 -1.55
C MET A 75 -21.24 0.12 -0.57
N LEU A 76 -20.86 -1.16 -0.40
CA LEU A 76 -21.56 -2.05 0.53
C LEU A 76 -21.41 -1.57 1.97
N ALA A 77 -20.23 -1.06 2.35
CA ALA A 77 -19.98 -0.50 3.67
C ALA A 77 -20.91 0.68 4.02
N ASP A 78 -21.43 1.40 3.02
CA ASP A 78 -22.38 2.49 3.24
C ASP A 78 -23.80 2.01 3.59
N THR A 79 -24.14 0.77 3.23
CA THR A 79 -25.52 0.24 3.37
C THR A 79 -25.70 -0.77 4.48
N VAL A 80 -24.66 -1.53 4.84
CA VAL A 80 -24.71 -2.59 5.84
C VAL A 80 -24.01 -2.21 7.15
N ASN A 81 -24.11 -3.07 8.16
CA ASN A 81 -23.36 -2.94 9.41
C ASN A 81 -21.86 -3.15 9.13
N ARG A 82 -21.05 -2.09 9.31
CA ARG A 82 -19.62 -2.07 8.96
C ARG A 82 -18.78 -3.01 9.82
N MET A 83 -19.13 -3.16 11.11
CA MET A 83 -18.42 -4.09 12.01
C MET A 83 -18.63 -5.55 11.59
N ARG A 84 -19.86 -5.91 11.21
CA ARG A 84 -20.15 -7.26 10.69
C ARG A 84 -19.49 -7.49 9.33
N LEU A 85 -19.45 -6.47 8.48
CA LEU A 85 -18.78 -6.53 7.18
C LEU A 85 -17.28 -6.74 7.34
N ILE A 86 -16.62 -5.97 8.23
CA ILE A 86 -15.21 -6.16 8.59
C ILE A 86 -14.97 -7.56 9.15
N SER A 87 -15.80 -8.00 10.12
CA SER A 87 -15.67 -9.33 10.70
C SER A 87 -15.76 -10.43 9.64
N PHE A 88 -16.72 -10.35 8.71
CA PHE A 88 -16.80 -11.28 7.58
C PHE A 88 -15.55 -11.24 6.71
N GLY A 89 -15.07 -10.04 6.33
CA GLY A 89 -13.85 -9.87 5.54
C GLY A 89 -12.63 -10.48 6.23
N VAL A 90 -12.40 -10.11 7.50
CA VAL A 90 -11.29 -10.65 8.31
C VAL A 90 -11.38 -12.17 8.42
N GLY A 91 -12.55 -12.71 8.72
CA GLY A 91 -12.78 -14.15 8.82
C GLY A 91 -12.52 -14.88 7.49
N LEU A 92 -13.01 -14.31 6.39
CA LEU A 92 -12.82 -14.89 5.05
C LEU A 92 -11.35 -14.94 4.67
N TRP A 93 -10.64 -13.79 4.68
CA TRP A 93 -9.23 -13.81 4.26
C TRP A 93 -8.36 -14.63 5.21
N SER A 94 -8.63 -14.58 6.54
CA SER A 94 -7.85 -15.37 7.51
C SER A 94 -8.04 -16.86 7.35
N ALA A 95 -9.27 -17.33 7.08
CA ALA A 95 -9.51 -18.74 6.76
C ALA A 95 -8.80 -19.17 5.47
N LEU A 96 -8.78 -18.30 4.46
CA LEU A 96 -8.08 -18.55 3.20
C LEU A 96 -6.56 -18.45 3.34
N THR A 97 -6.04 -17.61 4.24
CA THR A 97 -4.62 -17.59 4.60
C THR A 97 -4.23 -18.92 5.25
N ALA A 98 -5.02 -19.42 6.20
CA ALA A 98 -4.79 -20.78 6.72
C ALA A 98 -4.88 -21.84 5.61
N ALA A 99 -5.87 -21.76 4.72
CA ALA A 99 -6.01 -22.67 3.58
C ALA A 99 -4.81 -22.62 2.62
N THR A 100 -4.16 -21.46 2.45
CA THR A 100 -2.93 -21.31 1.65
C THR A 100 -1.78 -22.17 2.22
N GLY A 101 -1.75 -22.43 3.52
CA GLY A 101 -0.78 -23.35 4.14
C GLY A 101 -0.88 -24.81 3.65
N PHE A 102 -1.99 -25.22 3.03
CA PHE A 102 -2.17 -26.53 2.41
C PHE A 102 -1.79 -26.55 0.91
N ALA A 103 -1.29 -25.45 0.34
CA ALA A 103 -0.95 -25.37 -1.07
C ALA A 103 0.19 -26.35 -1.45
N TRP A 104 0.07 -26.98 -2.63
CA TRP A 104 1.05 -27.93 -3.19
C TRP A 104 1.46 -27.60 -4.64
N ASN A 105 0.87 -26.57 -5.25
CA ASN A 105 1.20 -26.08 -6.59
C ASN A 105 0.67 -24.65 -6.79
N PHE A 106 0.94 -24.09 -7.97
CA PHE A 106 0.45 -22.76 -8.35
C PHE A 106 -1.07 -22.59 -8.17
N LEU A 107 -1.88 -23.51 -8.70
CA LEU A 107 -3.33 -23.35 -8.70
C LEU A 107 -3.95 -23.42 -7.30
N SER A 108 -3.45 -24.35 -6.46
CA SER A 108 -3.90 -24.49 -5.07
C SER A 108 -3.56 -23.28 -4.21
N MET A 109 -2.56 -22.48 -4.61
CA MET A 109 -2.22 -21.19 -3.98
C MET A 109 -2.99 -20.02 -4.60
N ALA A 110 -3.21 -20.04 -5.93
CA ALA A 110 -3.87 -18.96 -6.65
C ALA A 110 -5.34 -18.80 -6.25
N ILE A 111 -6.06 -19.90 -6.07
CA ILE A 111 -7.49 -19.87 -5.72
C ILE A 111 -7.74 -19.12 -4.39
N PRO A 112 -7.09 -19.47 -3.27
CA PRO A 112 -7.21 -18.70 -2.04
C PRO A 112 -6.83 -17.22 -2.23
N ARG A 113 -5.75 -16.91 -2.99
CA ARG A 113 -5.26 -15.54 -3.21
C ARG A 113 -6.31 -14.63 -3.85
N VAL A 114 -7.09 -15.13 -4.80
CA VAL A 114 -8.20 -14.38 -5.42
C VAL A 114 -9.20 -13.92 -4.35
N PHE A 115 -9.65 -14.82 -3.49
CA PHE A 115 -10.66 -14.50 -2.49
C PHE A 115 -10.10 -13.77 -1.26
N ILE A 116 -8.81 -13.96 -0.93
CA ILE A 116 -8.09 -13.12 0.05
C ILE A 116 -8.18 -11.67 -0.39
N GLY A 117 -7.90 -11.35 -1.67
CA GLY A 117 -8.00 -10.00 -2.21
C GLY A 117 -9.40 -9.39 -2.02
N VAL A 118 -10.46 -10.17 -2.24
CA VAL A 118 -11.84 -9.74 -1.99
C VAL A 118 -12.08 -9.44 -0.51
N GLY A 119 -11.67 -10.34 0.39
CA GLY A 119 -11.84 -10.16 1.84
C GLY A 119 -11.09 -8.95 2.38
N GLU A 120 -9.84 -8.78 2.00
CA GLU A 120 -8.99 -7.68 2.43
C GLU A 120 -9.48 -6.31 1.98
N SER A 121 -10.13 -6.23 0.81
CA SER A 121 -10.62 -4.98 0.23
C SER A 121 -11.71 -4.30 1.08
N ILE A 122 -12.34 -5.04 1.97
CA ILE A 122 -13.41 -4.56 2.88
C ILE A 122 -12.85 -3.63 3.96
N LEU A 123 -11.65 -3.92 4.47
CA LEU A 123 -11.17 -3.35 5.74
C LEU A 123 -11.02 -1.82 5.68
N THR A 124 -10.20 -1.32 4.75
CA THR A 124 -9.83 0.11 4.75
C THR A 124 -11.02 1.05 4.55
N PRO A 125 -11.91 0.86 3.55
CA PRO A 125 -13.06 1.76 3.39
C PRO A 125 -14.00 1.72 4.60
N SER A 126 -14.25 0.53 5.15
CA SER A 126 -15.12 0.38 6.33
C SER A 126 -14.51 0.98 7.60
N ALA A 127 -13.21 0.76 7.84
CA ALA A 127 -12.49 1.31 8.98
C ALA A 127 -12.44 2.84 8.93
N MET A 128 -12.11 3.43 7.78
CA MET A 128 -12.07 4.89 7.62
C MET A 128 -13.44 5.52 7.82
N SER A 129 -14.51 4.89 7.34
CA SER A 129 -15.88 5.34 7.60
C SER A 129 -16.24 5.28 9.10
N LEU A 130 -15.85 4.21 9.81
CA LEU A 130 -16.07 4.10 11.27
C LEU A 130 -15.27 5.15 12.05
N LEU A 131 -14.02 5.40 11.68
CA LEU A 131 -13.17 6.42 12.31
C LEU A 131 -13.74 7.82 12.10
N ALA A 132 -14.26 8.13 10.90
CA ALA A 132 -14.89 9.42 10.61
C ALA A 132 -16.15 9.67 11.45
N ASP A 133 -16.92 8.61 11.74
CA ASP A 133 -18.10 8.71 12.60
C ASP A 133 -17.76 8.77 14.10
N ARG A 134 -16.63 8.19 14.52
CA ARG A 134 -16.26 8.09 15.93
C ARG A 134 -15.44 9.26 16.43
N PHE A 135 -14.49 9.73 15.61
CA PHE A 135 -13.60 10.83 15.98
C PHE A 135 -14.12 12.19 15.52
N PRO A 136 -13.93 13.28 16.30
CA PRO A 136 -14.25 14.62 15.85
C PRO A 136 -13.32 15.05 14.72
N GLN A 137 -13.77 15.96 13.86
CA GLN A 137 -13.03 16.43 12.68
C GLN A 137 -11.60 16.92 13.03
N SER A 138 -11.44 17.57 14.20
CA SER A 138 -10.14 18.05 14.70
C SER A 138 -9.16 16.92 15.06
N ARG A 139 -9.62 15.68 15.27
CA ARG A 139 -8.82 14.51 15.64
C ARG A 139 -8.80 13.42 14.57
N LEU A 140 -9.55 13.60 13.50
CA LEU A 140 -9.65 12.60 12.43
C LEU A 140 -8.31 12.36 11.74
N GLY A 141 -7.49 13.41 11.55
CA GLY A 141 -6.14 13.27 11.01
C GLY A 141 -5.23 12.40 11.88
N PHE A 142 -5.30 12.57 13.21
CA PHE A 142 -4.58 11.70 14.14
C PHE A 142 -5.05 10.24 14.05
N ALA A 143 -6.38 10.02 14.06
CA ALA A 143 -6.94 8.67 14.00
C ALA A 143 -6.58 7.95 12.69
N ALA A 144 -6.67 8.65 11.56
CA ALA A 144 -6.27 8.13 10.26
C ALA A 144 -4.77 7.83 10.19
N GLY A 145 -3.92 8.75 10.67
CA GLY A 145 -2.47 8.55 10.72
C GLY A 145 -2.08 7.34 11.58
N PHE A 146 -2.69 7.19 12.76
CA PHE A 146 -2.47 6.05 13.65
C PHE A 146 -2.91 4.74 12.99
N TYR A 147 -4.07 4.71 12.34
CA TYR A 147 -4.53 3.56 11.56
C TYR A 147 -3.54 3.17 10.47
N TYR A 148 -3.04 4.14 9.70
CA TYR A 148 -2.13 3.86 8.59
C TYR A 148 -0.70 3.50 9.03
N LEU A 149 -0.30 3.74 10.29
CA LEU A 149 0.93 3.15 10.84
C LEU A 149 0.91 1.61 10.79
N GLY A 150 -0.26 1.01 10.73
CA GLY A 150 -0.40 -0.43 10.51
C GLY A 150 0.28 -0.94 9.24
N ALA A 151 0.41 -0.10 8.19
CA ALA A 151 1.00 -0.52 6.92
C ALA A 151 2.50 -0.85 7.04
N PRO A 152 3.39 0.06 7.44
CA PRO A 152 4.82 -0.26 7.59
C PRO A 152 5.08 -1.27 8.72
N VAL A 153 4.27 -1.24 9.79
CA VAL A 153 4.40 -2.20 10.89
C VAL A 153 4.05 -3.62 10.42
N GLY A 154 2.93 -3.80 9.72
CA GLY A 154 2.51 -5.09 9.20
C GLY A 154 3.47 -5.64 8.13
N ALA A 155 3.92 -4.79 7.22
CA ALA A 155 4.90 -5.19 6.20
C ALA A 155 6.22 -5.64 6.85
N GLY A 156 6.79 -4.85 7.77
CA GLY A 156 8.01 -5.25 8.50
C GLY A 156 7.81 -6.52 9.33
N ALA A 157 6.66 -6.65 10.01
CA ALA A 157 6.35 -7.82 10.82
C ALA A 157 6.26 -9.10 9.99
N SER A 158 5.83 -9.06 8.72
CA SER A 158 5.77 -10.24 7.85
C SER A 158 7.18 -10.82 7.60
N PHE A 159 8.17 -9.96 7.36
CA PHE A 159 9.56 -10.38 7.16
C PHE A 159 10.20 -10.84 8.47
N LEU A 160 9.92 -10.18 9.61
CA LEU A 160 10.39 -10.65 10.91
C LEU A 160 9.82 -12.03 11.25
N LEU A 161 8.53 -12.25 10.96
CA LEU A 161 7.90 -13.55 11.15
C LEU A 161 8.57 -14.62 10.29
N ALA A 162 8.85 -14.33 9.02
CA ALA A 162 9.56 -15.24 8.12
C ALA A 162 10.99 -15.55 8.61
N GLY A 163 11.70 -14.54 9.10
CA GLY A 163 13.08 -14.67 9.56
C GLY A 163 13.22 -15.39 10.92
N TYR A 164 12.29 -15.21 11.85
CA TYR A 164 12.37 -15.84 13.18
C TYR A 164 11.60 -17.15 13.27
N LEU A 165 10.39 -17.22 12.74
CA LEU A 165 9.54 -18.41 12.87
C LEU A 165 9.67 -19.35 11.68
N GLY A 166 9.99 -18.84 10.49
CA GLY A 166 10.17 -19.67 9.29
C GLY A 166 11.14 -20.83 9.48
N PRO A 167 12.37 -20.62 10.02
CA PRO A 167 13.34 -21.70 10.28
C PRO A 167 12.87 -22.71 11.32
N VAL A 168 12.03 -22.30 12.28
CA VAL A 168 11.65 -23.12 13.45
C VAL A 168 10.44 -23.99 13.15
N ILE A 169 9.38 -23.40 12.55
CA ILE A 169 8.10 -24.09 12.38
C ILE A 169 7.71 -24.27 10.89
N GLY A 170 8.47 -23.67 9.98
CA GLY A 170 8.18 -23.70 8.55
C GLY A 170 7.09 -22.72 8.12
N TRP A 171 7.05 -22.40 6.83
CA TRP A 171 6.13 -21.41 6.27
C TRP A 171 4.66 -21.82 6.40
N ARG A 172 4.33 -23.12 6.22
CA ARG A 172 2.95 -23.62 6.32
C ARG A 172 2.34 -23.36 7.69
N ASN A 173 3.09 -23.69 8.77
CA ASN A 173 2.62 -23.46 10.13
C ASN A 173 2.47 -21.97 10.45
N CYS A 174 3.32 -21.10 9.89
CA CYS A 174 3.14 -19.65 10.01
C CYS A 174 1.80 -19.20 9.41
N PHE A 175 1.40 -19.73 8.24
CA PHE A 175 0.12 -19.43 7.61
C PHE A 175 -1.07 -19.96 8.44
N TYR A 176 -0.97 -21.16 9.02
CA TYR A 176 -2.01 -21.68 9.91
C TYR A 176 -2.19 -20.82 11.17
N ILE A 177 -1.09 -20.45 11.81
CA ILE A 177 -1.12 -19.60 13.02
C ILE A 177 -1.74 -18.23 12.70
N LEU A 178 -1.29 -17.58 11.62
CA LEU A 178 -1.81 -16.28 11.22
C LEU A 178 -3.30 -16.32 10.89
N GLY A 179 -3.72 -17.31 10.12
CA GLY A 179 -5.13 -17.51 9.83
C GLY A 179 -5.97 -17.74 11.09
N THR A 180 -5.46 -18.53 12.05
CA THR A 180 -6.14 -18.76 13.33
C THR A 180 -6.25 -17.50 14.17
N VAL A 181 -5.16 -16.71 14.26
CA VAL A 181 -5.16 -15.41 14.96
C VAL A 181 -6.15 -14.45 14.30
N GLY A 182 -6.20 -14.41 12.98
CA GLY A 182 -7.13 -13.57 12.24
C GLY A 182 -8.60 -13.98 12.46
N ILE A 183 -8.90 -15.28 12.50
CA ILE A 183 -10.25 -15.76 12.85
C ILE A 183 -10.64 -15.34 14.28
N ALA A 184 -9.73 -15.44 15.24
CA ALA A 184 -9.98 -14.96 16.60
C ALA A 184 -10.28 -13.45 16.64
N LEU A 185 -9.54 -12.65 15.86
CA LEU A 185 -9.80 -11.21 15.70
C LEU A 185 -11.13 -10.94 14.99
N ALA A 186 -11.50 -11.75 14.00
CA ALA A 186 -12.81 -11.64 13.34
C ALA A 186 -13.96 -11.84 14.33
N ILE A 187 -13.85 -12.82 15.23
CA ILE A 187 -14.84 -13.04 16.30
C ILE A 187 -14.89 -11.84 17.26
N LEU A 188 -13.74 -11.28 17.65
CA LEU A 188 -13.68 -10.08 18.49
C LEU A 188 -14.37 -8.88 17.81
N VAL A 189 -14.15 -8.69 16.51
CA VAL A 189 -14.79 -7.64 15.71
C VAL A 189 -16.31 -7.87 15.64
N PHE A 190 -16.74 -9.12 15.46
CA PHE A 190 -18.16 -9.47 15.37
C PHE A 190 -18.97 -9.10 16.62
N VAL A 191 -18.37 -9.27 17.80
CA VAL A 191 -19.03 -8.92 19.09
C VAL A 191 -18.90 -7.43 19.44
N THR A 192 -18.05 -6.68 18.71
CA THR A 192 -17.87 -5.25 18.94
C THR A 192 -19.05 -4.46 18.36
N LYS A 193 -19.60 -3.54 19.17
CA LYS A 193 -20.74 -2.71 18.75
C LYS A 193 -20.35 -1.75 17.63
N GLU A 194 -21.26 -1.60 16.65
CA GLU A 194 -21.07 -0.62 15.58
C GLU A 194 -21.16 0.81 16.10
N THR A 195 -20.34 1.69 15.50
CA THR A 195 -20.41 3.13 15.72
C THR A 195 -21.62 3.70 14.96
N PRO A 196 -22.54 4.46 15.62
CA PRO A 196 -23.66 5.08 14.93
C PRO A 196 -23.20 6.03 13.81
N ARG A 197 -23.91 6.02 12.70
CA ARG A 197 -23.61 6.87 11.54
C ARG A 197 -24.04 8.31 11.78
N ARG A 198 -23.09 9.23 11.93
CA ARG A 198 -23.38 10.67 12.13
C ARG A 198 -24.04 11.33 10.92
N HIS A 199 -23.70 10.91 9.69
CA HIS A 199 -24.18 11.53 8.46
C HIS A 199 -25.60 11.12 8.05
N LEU A 200 -26.09 9.95 8.47
CA LEU A 200 -27.47 9.53 8.16
C LEU A 200 -28.53 10.29 8.94
N ILE A 201 -28.16 10.93 10.04
CA ILE A 201 -29.08 11.74 10.85
C ILE A 201 -29.49 13.03 10.08
N ASN A 202 -28.68 13.49 9.13
CA ASN A 202 -28.88 14.74 8.39
C ASN A 202 -29.20 14.60 6.88
N ALA A 203 -29.22 13.39 6.33
CA ALA A 203 -29.39 13.20 4.88
C ALA A 203 -30.72 12.54 4.52
N LYS A 204 -31.78 13.33 4.42
CA LYS A 204 -32.93 12.99 3.58
C LYS A 204 -32.49 13.15 2.10
N GLY A 205 -31.96 12.09 1.52
CA GLY A 205 -31.53 12.06 0.11
C GLY A 205 -30.21 11.32 -0.07
N ALA A 206 -30.20 9.99 0.00
CA ALA A 206 -29.07 9.19 -0.42
C ALA A 206 -28.80 9.43 -1.92
N LYS A 207 -27.73 10.15 -2.24
CA LYS A 207 -27.25 10.23 -3.62
C LYS A 207 -26.94 8.81 -4.10
N LYS A 208 -27.54 8.41 -5.22
CA LYS A 208 -27.24 7.13 -5.87
C LYS A 208 -25.73 7.07 -6.10
N GLN A 209 -25.08 6.04 -5.59
CA GLN A 209 -23.65 5.90 -5.76
C GLN A 209 -23.34 5.60 -7.24
N PRO A 210 -22.27 6.22 -7.80
CA PRO A 210 -21.93 6.04 -9.21
C PRO A 210 -21.52 4.59 -9.48
N SER A 211 -21.92 4.05 -10.61
CA SER A 211 -21.44 2.75 -11.12
C SER A 211 -19.94 2.82 -11.48
N ILE A 212 -19.29 1.67 -11.61
CA ILE A 212 -17.86 1.63 -12.02
C ILE A 212 -17.62 2.36 -13.33
N SER A 213 -18.53 2.23 -14.29
CA SER A 213 -18.45 2.94 -15.57
C SER A 213 -18.59 4.45 -15.39
N GLU A 214 -19.43 4.92 -14.47
CA GLU A 214 -19.56 6.33 -14.12
C GLU A 214 -18.31 6.83 -13.37
N ILE A 215 -17.73 6.04 -12.45
CA ILE A 215 -16.47 6.34 -11.80
C ILE A 215 -15.36 6.52 -12.84
N ALA A 216 -15.22 5.57 -13.75
CA ALA A 216 -14.25 5.65 -14.83
C ALA A 216 -14.48 6.88 -15.72
N LYS A 217 -15.72 7.16 -16.11
CA LYS A 217 -16.08 8.33 -16.92
C LYS A 217 -15.76 9.65 -16.21
N ILE A 218 -16.09 9.76 -14.93
CA ILE A 218 -15.76 10.94 -14.10
C ILE A 218 -14.25 11.12 -14.03
N ALA A 219 -13.49 10.08 -13.73
CA ALA A 219 -12.05 10.14 -13.65
C ALA A 219 -11.41 10.51 -14.99
N LEU A 220 -11.81 9.83 -16.08
CA LEU A 220 -11.31 10.09 -17.43
C LEU A 220 -11.66 11.50 -17.95
N THR A 221 -12.71 12.13 -17.44
CA THR A 221 -13.06 13.52 -17.80
C THR A 221 -12.42 14.57 -16.89
N ALA A 222 -12.15 14.24 -15.61
CA ALA A 222 -11.56 15.16 -14.65
C ALA A 222 -10.02 15.22 -14.76
N ILE A 223 -9.37 14.07 -14.91
CA ILE A 223 -7.89 13.96 -14.92
C ILE A 223 -7.25 14.79 -16.04
N PRO A 224 -7.70 14.75 -17.31
CA PRO A 224 -7.08 15.51 -18.40
C PRO A 224 -7.19 17.03 -18.24
N LYS A 225 -8.11 17.52 -17.41
CA LYS A 225 -8.23 18.96 -17.12
C LYS A 225 -7.03 19.52 -16.33
N SER A 226 -6.24 18.66 -15.65
CA SER A 226 -5.04 19.06 -14.91
C SER A 226 -3.82 18.31 -15.43
N PRO A 227 -2.93 18.95 -16.21
CA PRO A 227 -1.65 18.37 -16.60
C PRO A 227 -0.78 17.96 -15.40
N SER A 228 -0.84 18.69 -14.28
CA SER A 228 -0.15 18.32 -13.04
C SER A 228 -0.70 17.01 -12.46
N LEU A 229 -2.01 16.80 -12.50
CA LEU A 229 -2.62 15.56 -12.05
C LEU A 229 -2.25 14.38 -12.96
N MET A 230 -2.28 14.57 -14.28
CA MET A 230 -1.85 13.55 -15.24
C MET A 230 -0.41 13.12 -15.00
N ALA A 231 0.50 14.09 -14.87
CA ALA A 231 1.92 13.82 -14.60
C ALA A 231 2.12 13.14 -13.24
N ALA A 232 1.40 13.58 -12.20
CA ALA A 232 1.44 12.96 -10.87
C ALA A 232 1.03 11.47 -10.93
N MET A 233 -0.04 11.16 -11.64
CA MET A 233 -0.53 9.79 -11.81
C MET A 233 0.44 8.93 -12.63
N ALA A 234 0.98 9.47 -13.73
CA ALA A 234 2.00 8.78 -14.52
C ALA A 234 3.24 8.47 -13.67
N GLY A 235 3.77 9.46 -12.95
CA GLY A 235 4.90 9.28 -12.04
C GLY A 235 4.60 8.24 -10.94
N ALA A 236 3.40 8.24 -10.38
CA ALA A 236 2.98 7.27 -9.39
C ALA A 236 2.92 5.84 -9.96
N MET A 237 2.36 5.65 -11.14
CA MET A 237 2.34 4.34 -11.81
C MET A 237 3.76 3.83 -12.11
N ILE A 238 4.64 4.69 -12.65
CA ILE A 238 6.04 4.34 -12.93
C ILE A 238 6.76 3.95 -11.63
N LEU A 239 6.58 4.71 -10.55
CA LEU A 239 7.19 4.40 -9.26
C LEU A 239 6.67 3.08 -8.68
N HIS A 240 5.39 2.74 -8.89
CA HIS A 240 4.83 1.49 -8.40
C HIS A 240 5.35 0.26 -9.15
N VAL A 241 5.90 0.42 -10.34
CA VAL A 241 6.58 -0.68 -11.06
C VAL A 241 7.80 -1.18 -10.29
N ILE A 242 8.67 -0.28 -9.79
CA ILE A 242 9.84 -0.70 -8.99
C ILE A 242 9.43 -1.21 -7.60
N ILE A 243 8.36 -0.68 -7.00
CA ILE A 243 7.80 -1.23 -5.77
C ILE A 243 7.38 -2.69 -6.01
N GLY A 244 6.78 -2.95 -7.17
CA GLY A 244 6.44 -4.31 -7.60
C GLY A 244 7.67 -5.20 -7.78
N ALA A 245 8.70 -4.72 -8.45
CA ALA A 245 9.95 -5.47 -8.63
C ALA A 245 10.58 -5.86 -7.28
N GLY A 246 10.47 -5.03 -6.26
CA GLY A 246 10.95 -5.29 -4.91
C GLY A 246 10.35 -6.54 -4.22
N TYR A 247 9.25 -7.10 -4.73
CA TYR A 247 8.73 -8.40 -4.27
C TYR A 247 9.69 -9.56 -4.56
N PHE A 248 10.63 -9.38 -5.49
CA PHE A 248 11.67 -10.34 -5.81
C PHE A 248 12.97 -10.12 -5.03
N ASP A 249 13.09 -9.08 -4.22
CA ASP A 249 14.31 -8.77 -3.47
C ASP A 249 14.76 -9.93 -2.57
N GLN A 250 13.83 -10.64 -1.92
CA GLN A 250 14.18 -11.79 -1.06
C GLN A 250 14.82 -12.94 -1.85
N LEU A 251 14.31 -13.22 -3.05
CA LEU A 251 14.87 -14.23 -3.95
C LEU A 251 16.24 -13.78 -4.47
N TRP A 252 16.37 -12.53 -4.89
CA TRP A 252 17.62 -11.93 -5.33
C TRP A 252 18.73 -12.04 -4.29
N PHE A 253 18.44 -11.68 -3.04
CA PHE A 253 19.43 -11.73 -1.96
C PHE A 253 19.96 -13.15 -1.72
N VAL A 254 19.10 -14.15 -1.76
CA VAL A 254 19.51 -15.54 -1.49
C VAL A 254 20.21 -16.14 -2.70
N GLN A 255 19.69 -15.92 -3.90
CA GLN A 255 20.19 -16.60 -5.11
C GLN A 255 21.44 -15.95 -5.69
N GLU A 256 21.60 -14.62 -5.57
CA GLU A 256 22.70 -13.91 -6.23
C GLU A 256 23.59 -13.11 -5.26
N ARG A 257 23.19 -12.88 -4.02
CA ARG A 257 23.96 -12.10 -3.03
C ARG A 257 24.47 -12.94 -1.85
N GLY A 258 24.15 -14.23 -1.83
CA GLY A 258 24.70 -15.19 -0.88
C GLY A 258 24.15 -15.09 0.55
N PHE A 259 23.03 -14.39 0.75
CA PHE A 259 22.40 -14.30 2.07
C PHE A 259 21.70 -15.58 2.46
N GLN A 260 21.71 -15.87 3.77
CA GLN A 260 20.81 -16.86 4.34
C GLN A 260 19.39 -16.30 4.37
N ARG A 261 18.40 -17.12 3.99
CA ARG A 261 17.00 -16.70 3.82
C ARG A 261 16.36 -16.10 5.08
N ASP A 262 16.73 -16.59 6.26
CA ASP A 262 16.22 -16.10 7.54
C ASP A 262 16.91 -14.81 7.98
N ASP A 263 18.20 -14.64 7.74
CA ASP A 263 18.94 -13.43 8.12
C ASP A 263 18.54 -12.24 7.26
N ILE A 264 18.38 -12.44 5.96
CA ILE A 264 17.93 -11.35 5.07
C ILE A 264 16.47 -10.99 5.33
N ALA A 265 15.61 -11.93 5.70
CA ALA A 265 14.25 -11.64 6.09
C ALA A 265 14.22 -10.78 7.37
N LYS A 266 15.00 -11.11 8.40
CA LYS A 266 15.14 -10.28 9.61
C LYS A 266 15.62 -8.86 9.27
N LEU A 267 16.69 -8.76 8.47
CA LEU A 267 17.23 -7.47 8.04
C LEU A 267 16.19 -6.63 7.30
N THR A 268 15.50 -7.23 6.33
CA THR A 268 14.42 -6.57 5.58
C THR A 268 13.29 -6.11 6.50
N GLY A 269 12.90 -6.94 7.47
CA GLY A 269 11.87 -6.59 8.45
C GLY A 269 12.24 -5.37 9.29
N PHE A 270 13.47 -5.33 9.86
CA PHE A 270 13.93 -4.19 10.64
C PHE A 270 14.12 -2.93 9.82
N MET A 271 14.75 -3.03 8.64
CA MET A 271 14.96 -1.88 7.75
C MET A 271 13.63 -1.39 7.17
N GLY A 272 12.71 -2.31 6.86
CA GLY A 272 11.37 -1.99 6.38
C GLY A 272 10.53 -1.23 7.39
N LEU A 273 10.50 -1.73 8.64
CA LEU A 273 9.79 -1.08 9.74
C LEU A 273 10.34 0.33 10.00
N THR A 274 11.65 0.46 10.20
CA THR A 274 12.28 1.74 10.53
C THR A 274 12.22 2.71 9.37
N GLY A 275 12.59 2.29 8.16
CA GLY A 275 12.56 3.10 6.95
C GLY A 275 11.14 3.55 6.59
N GLY A 276 10.16 2.64 6.64
CA GLY A 276 8.77 2.95 6.31
C GLY A 276 8.13 3.96 7.28
N VAL A 277 8.35 3.78 8.59
CA VAL A 277 7.83 4.72 9.59
C VAL A 277 8.49 6.10 9.46
N ILE A 278 9.82 6.17 9.41
CA ILE A 278 10.54 7.44 9.25
C ILE A 278 10.16 8.11 7.93
N GLY A 279 10.07 7.33 6.85
CA GLY A 279 9.63 7.82 5.54
C GLY A 279 8.27 8.48 5.59
N THR A 280 7.30 7.86 6.26
CA THR A 280 5.94 8.41 6.38
C THR A 280 5.94 9.79 7.05
N PHE A 281 6.70 9.95 8.13
CA PHE A 281 6.82 11.26 8.81
C PHE A 281 7.57 12.28 7.96
N VAL A 282 8.69 11.92 7.36
CA VAL A 282 9.47 12.82 6.50
C VAL A 282 8.68 13.20 5.25
N GLY A 283 7.97 12.29 4.63
CA GLY A 283 7.11 12.55 3.49
C GLY A 283 6.00 13.55 3.81
N GLY A 284 5.27 13.32 4.90
CA GLY A 284 4.18 14.19 5.33
C GLY A 284 4.69 15.57 5.75
N MET A 285 5.41 15.63 6.86
CA MET A 285 5.88 16.91 7.45
C MET A 285 6.91 17.62 6.58
N GLY A 286 7.84 16.88 5.97
CA GLY A 286 8.89 17.43 5.11
C GLY A 286 8.32 18.08 3.85
N SER A 287 7.34 17.45 3.21
CA SER A 287 6.70 18.03 2.02
C SER A 287 5.88 19.28 2.33
N ASP A 288 5.23 19.34 3.50
CA ASP A 288 4.50 20.51 3.93
C ASP A 288 5.44 21.70 4.22
N LEU A 289 6.53 21.44 4.96
CA LEU A 289 7.55 22.44 5.25
C LEU A 289 8.24 22.92 3.96
N PHE A 290 8.53 22.03 3.04
CA PHE A 290 9.09 22.37 1.73
C PHE A 290 8.16 23.30 0.96
N THR A 291 6.87 22.97 0.88
CA THR A 291 5.87 23.77 0.18
C THR A 291 5.71 25.16 0.81
N GLN A 292 5.70 25.24 2.15
CA GLN A 292 5.63 26.52 2.86
C GLN A 292 6.84 27.41 2.58
N LYS A 293 8.07 26.85 2.54
CA LYS A 293 9.30 27.62 2.35
C LYS A 293 9.56 28.00 0.90
N THR A 294 9.25 27.12 -0.06
CA THR A 294 9.61 27.31 -1.48
C THR A 294 8.45 27.79 -2.33
N GLY A 295 7.23 27.57 -1.89
CA GLY A 295 6.03 27.83 -2.66
C GLY A 295 5.73 26.83 -3.78
N TYR A 296 6.60 25.82 -4.02
CA TYR A 296 6.33 24.75 -4.97
C TYR A 296 5.40 23.68 -4.39
N GLY A 297 4.74 22.91 -5.27
CA GLY A 297 3.86 21.82 -4.84
C GLY A 297 4.63 20.64 -4.18
N ARG A 298 3.96 19.89 -3.33
CA ARG A 298 4.52 18.74 -2.60
C ARG A 298 5.19 17.68 -3.50
N LEU A 299 4.78 17.58 -4.76
CA LEU A 299 5.38 16.65 -5.73
C LEU A 299 6.80 17.07 -6.14
N ALA A 300 7.15 18.36 -6.08
CA ALA A 300 8.53 18.81 -6.26
C ALA A 300 9.45 18.33 -5.11
N PHE A 301 8.91 18.20 -3.89
CA PHE A 301 9.64 17.56 -2.79
C PHE A 301 9.90 16.08 -3.09
N LEU A 302 8.91 15.33 -3.63
CA LEU A 302 9.12 13.93 -4.02
C LEU A 302 10.19 13.79 -5.11
N PHE A 303 10.21 14.70 -6.08
CA PHE A 303 11.29 14.73 -7.08
C PHE A 303 12.67 14.84 -6.41
N LEU A 304 12.85 15.80 -5.50
CA LEU A 304 14.12 16.00 -4.80
C LEU A 304 14.50 14.79 -3.94
N LEU A 305 13.55 14.21 -3.24
CA LEU A 305 13.76 13.01 -2.43
C LEU A 305 14.24 11.84 -3.29
N LEU A 306 13.56 11.56 -4.41
CA LEU A 306 13.96 10.50 -5.34
C LEU A 306 15.30 10.79 -5.97
N LEU A 307 15.58 12.03 -6.34
CA LEU A 307 16.88 12.44 -6.94
C LEU A 307 18.04 12.20 -5.96
N VAL A 308 17.87 12.54 -4.68
CA VAL A 308 18.87 12.29 -3.65
C VAL A 308 19.05 10.80 -3.39
N CYS A 309 17.97 10.02 -3.41
CA CYS A 309 18.06 8.57 -3.18
C CYS A 309 18.59 7.78 -4.40
N ALA A 310 18.44 8.30 -5.61
CA ALA A 310 18.76 7.55 -6.85
C ALA A 310 20.17 6.95 -6.90
N PRO A 311 21.28 7.68 -6.59
CA PRO A 311 22.60 7.10 -6.63
C PRO A 311 22.78 5.97 -5.61
N PHE A 312 22.16 6.07 -4.43
CA PHE A 312 22.20 5.04 -3.42
C PHE A 312 21.41 3.80 -3.83
N MET A 313 20.29 3.97 -4.53
CA MET A 313 19.51 2.85 -5.06
C MET A 313 20.25 2.10 -6.18
N ILE A 314 21.01 2.80 -7.01
CA ILE A 314 21.90 2.15 -8.00
C ILE A 314 23.02 1.41 -7.28
N ALA A 315 23.70 2.06 -6.31
CA ALA A 315 24.76 1.43 -5.52
C ALA A 315 24.26 0.16 -4.81
N PHE A 316 23.04 0.20 -4.27
CA PHE A 316 22.38 -0.96 -3.66
C PHE A 316 22.22 -2.13 -4.65
N ARG A 317 21.77 -1.88 -5.88
CA ARG A 317 21.55 -2.94 -6.88
C ARG A 317 22.86 -3.54 -7.41
N LEU A 318 23.95 -2.77 -7.40
CA LEU A 318 25.27 -3.20 -7.86
C LEU A 318 26.16 -3.77 -6.74
N ALA A 319 25.73 -3.65 -5.50
CA ALA A 319 26.54 -4.00 -4.33
C ALA A 319 26.71 -5.53 -4.18
N PRO A 320 27.89 -6.01 -3.76
CA PRO A 320 28.06 -7.37 -3.26
C PRO A 320 27.33 -7.55 -1.91
N GLY A 321 27.07 -8.83 -1.54
CA GLY A 321 26.23 -9.15 -0.39
C GLY A 321 26.75 -8.67 0.97
N ASP A 322 28.06 -8.54 1.14
CA ASP A 322 28.72 -8.07 2.36
C ASP A 322 28.80 -6.54 2.50
N SER A 323 28.28 -5.82 1.51
CA SER A 323 28.35 -4.36 1.43
C SER A 323 27.36 -3.66 2.35
N ILE A 324 27.79 -2.52 2.94
CA ILE A 324 26.91 -1.60 3.68
C ILE A 324 25.77 -1.03 2.80
N TRP A 325 25.91 -1.06 1.48
CA TRP A 325 24.86 -0.60 0.57
C TRP A 325 23.61 -1.47 0.63
N ILE A 326 23.71 -2.72 1.09
CA ILE A 326 22.54 -3.62 1.22
C ILE A 326 21.58 -3.13 2.32
N PRO A 327 21.96 -3.02 3.58
CA PRO A 327 21.05 -2.50 4.62
C PRO A 327 20.60 -1.06 4.34
N LEU A 328 21.50 -0.21 3.81
CA LEU A 328 21.14 1.17 3.45
C LEU A 328 20.10 1.22 2.32
N GLY A 329 20.25 0.40 1.29
CA GLY A 329 19.30 0.33 0.17
C GLY A 329 17.94 -0.22 0.60
N LEU A 330 17.92 -1.24 1.46
CA LEU A 330 16.67 -1.74 2.07
C LEU A 330 15.95 -0.64 2.87
N PHE A 331 16.69 0.08 3.72
CA PHE A 331 16.14 1.21 4.48
C PHE A 331 15.60 2.30 3.54
N LEU A 332 16.40 2.75 2.56
CA LEU A 332 16.02 3.82 1.63
C LEU A 332 14.86 3.42 0.72
N GLY A 333 14.78 2.17 0.29
CA GLY A 333 13.66 1.66 -0.49
C GLY A 333 12.35 1.79 0.27
N MET A 334 12.30 1.31 1.51
CA MET A 334 11.11 1.41 2.36
C MET A 334 10.82 2.84 2.81
N PHE A 335 11.87 3.65 3.04
CA PHE A 335 11.75 5.08 3.33
C PHE A 335 11.07 5.84 2.18
N GLN A 336 11.44 5.59 0.94
CA GLN A 336 10.83 6.22 -0.23
C GLN A 336 9.35 5.83 -0.37
N ILE A 337 9.00 4.56 -0.14
CA ILE A 337 7.62 4.09 -0.17
C ILE A 337 6.79 4.81 0.92
N GLY A 338 7.30 4.87 2.15
CA GLY A 338 6.63 5.60 3.24
C GLY A 338 6.45 7.09 2.93
N ALA A 339 7.49 7.73 2.38
CA ALA A 339 7.49 9.17 2.08
C ALA A 339 6.59 9.55 0.89
N PHE A 340 6.22 8.60 0.05
CA PHE A 340 5.46 8.87 -1.18
C PHE A 340 4.00 9.21 -0.94
N PHE A 341 3.28 8.43 -0.11
CA PHE A 341 1.82 8.47 -0.06
C PHE A 341 1.24 9.81 0.42
N GLY A 342 1.82 10.40 1.47
CA GLY A 342 1.35 11.67 2.02
C GLY A 342 1.34 12.80 0.99
N PRO A 343 2.51 13.18 0.43
CA PRO A 343 2.62 14.22 -0.59
C PRO A 343 1.79 13.95 -1.84
N PHE A 344 1.73 12.70 -2.29
CA PHE A 344 0.97 12.31 -3.47
C PHE A 344 -0.52 12.55 -3.28
N PHE A 345 -1.13 11.94 -2.26
CA PHE A 345 -2.58 12.09 -2.06
C PHE A 345 -3.00 13.51 -1.70
N ALA A 346 -2.18 14.24 -0.92
CA ALA A 346 -2.45 15.64 -0.63
C ALA A 346 -2.45 16.49 -1.92
N SER A 347 -1.51 16.21 -2.85
CA SER A 347 -1.45 16.91 -4.14
C SER A 347 -2.64 16.55 -5.04
N VAL A 348 -2.99 15.27 -5.12
CA VAL A 348 -4.16 14.80 -5.89
C VAL A 348 -5.43 15.47 -5.39
N GLN A 349 -5.65 15.46 -4.06
CA GLN A 349 -6.83 16.09 -3.44
C GLN A 349 -6.94 17.58 -3.74
N GLY A 350 -5.81 18.29 -3.79
CA GLY A 350 -5.78 19.72 -4.06
C GLY A 350 -5.94 20.12 -5.54
N LEU A 351 -5.94 19.14 -6.47
CA LEU A 351 -6.14 19.35 -7.92
C LEU A 351 -7.52 18.91 -8.40
N ILE A 352 -8.40 18.48 -7.50
CA ILE A 352 -9.70 17.89 -7.84
C ILE A 352 -10.81 18.59 -7.06
N PRO A 353 -11.93 18.96 -7.74
CA PRO A 353 -13.12 19.48 -7.06
C PRO A 353 -13.61 18.52 -5.98
N PRO A 354 -14.13 19.05 -4.83
CA PRO A 354 -14.56 18.23 -3.69
C PRO A 354 -15.58 17.13 -4.07
N GLU A 355 -16.45 17.40 -5.05
CA GLU A 355 -17.57 16.54 -5.45
C GLU A 355 -17.13 15.21 -6.08
N VAL A 356 -15.95 15.18 -6.73
CA VAL A 356 -15.42 14.00 -7.42
C VAL A 356 -14.10 13.49 -6.84
N ARG A 357 -13.65 14.08 -5.73
CA ARG A 357 -12.34 13.80 -5.10
C ARG A 357 -12.17 12.34 -4.73
N SER A 358 -13.14 11.74 -4.04
CA SER A 358 -13.10 10.34 -3.63
C SER A 358 -13.03 9.39 -4.83
N THR A 359 -13.76 9.69 -5.88
CA THR A 359 -13.79 8.91 -7.12
C THR A 359 -12.45 8.90 -7.83
N VAL A 360 -11.81 10.07 -7.97
CA VAL A 360 -10.49 10.16 -8.63
C VAL A 360 -9.38 9.53 -7.78
N ILE A 361 -9.45 9.65 -6.45
CA ILE A 361 -8.52 8.96 -5.54
C ILE A 361 -8.66 7.46 -5.68
N ALA A 362 -9.89 6.92 -5.65
CA ALA A 362 -10.11 5.48 -5.81
C ALA A 362 -9.61 4.97 -7.17
N PHE A 363 -9.82 5.74 -8.24
CA PHE A 363 -9.31 5.42 -9.56
C PHE A 363 -7.78 5.49 -9.62
N SER A 364 -7.15 6.46 -8.96
CA SER A 364 -5.69 6.55 -8.85
C SER A 364 -5.10 5.33 -8.15
N ILE A 365 -5.71 4.89 -7.04
CA ILE A 365 -5.28 3.69 -6.30
C ILE A 365 -5.42 2.43 -7.18
N LEU A 366 -6.52 2.30 -7.92
CA LEU A 366 -6.72 1.20 -8.86
C LEU A 366 -5.60 1.15 -9.92
N LEU A 367 -5.28 2.29 -10.55
CA LEU A 367 -4.21 2.36 -11.55
C LEU A 367 -2.84 2.04 -10.96
N MET A 368 -2.53 2.59 -9.78
CA MET A 368 -1.28 2.32 -9.08
C MET A 368 -1.13 0.83 -8.72
N ASN A 369 -2.21 0.21 -8.23
CA ASN A 369 -2.19 -1.20 -7.85
C ASN A 369 -2.13 -2.15 -9.06
N VAL A 370 -2.98 -1.94 -10.06
CA VAL A 370 -3.08 -2.90 -11.17
C VAL A 370 -1.99 -2.64 -12.22
N ILE A 371 -1.86 -1.39 -12.69
CA ILE A 371 -0.91 -1.04 -13.75
C ILE A 371 0.50 -0.86 -13.20
N GLY A 372 0.66 -0.15 -12.08
CA GLY A 372 1.97 0.04 -11.46
C GLY A 372 2.47 -1.25 -10.80
N LEU A 373 1.88 -1.60 -9.67
CA LEU A 373 2.35 -2.69 -8.81
C LEU A 373 2.15 -4.07 -9.47
N GLY A 374 0.93 -4.40 -9.91
CA GLY A 374 0.58 -5.72 -10.42
C GLY A 374 1.34 -6.09 -11.70
N ILE A 375 1.39 -5.16 -12.67
CA ILE A 375 2.17 -5.36 -13.90
C ILE A 375 3.67 -5.37 -13.55
N GLY A 376 4.15 -4.48 -12.66
CA GLY A 376 5.54 -4.43 -12.22
C GLY A 376 6.02 -5.75 -11.64
N ILE A 377 5.26 -6.35 -10.70
CA ILE A 377 5.58 -7.66 -10.13
C ILE A 377 5.62 -8.74 -11.23
N THR A 378 4.58 -8.80 -12.06
CA THR A 378 4.45 -9.85 -13.08
C THR A 378 5.56 -9.74 -14.13
N LEU A 379 5.84 -8.53 -14.63
CA LEU A 379 6.91 -8.31 -15.60
C LEU A 379 8.30 -8.62 -15.02
N THR A 380 8.52 -8.39 -13.73
CA THR A 380 9.77 -8.78 -13.08
C THR A 380 9.95 -10.30 -13.13
N GLY A 381 8.91 -11.08 -12.77
CA GLY A 381 8.98 -12.52 -12.86
C GLY A 381 9.24 -13.05 -14.27
N VAL A 382 8.52 -12.49 -15.26
CA VAL A 382 8.72 -12.83 -16.68
C VAL A 382 10.15 -12.48 -17.14
N SER A 383 10.66 -11.30 -16.75
CA SER A 383 12.00 -10.86 -17.13
C SER A 383 13.08 -11.76 -16.55
N VAL A 384 12.95 -12.15 -15.27
CA VAL A 384 13.91 -13.08 -14.63
C VAL A 384 13.89 -14.44 -15.32
N ASP A 385 12.73 -15.01 -15.61
CA ASP A 385 12.63 -16.30 -16.30
C ASP A 385 13.22 -16.24 -17.71
N LEU A 386 12.96 -15.17 -18.47
CA LEU A 386 13.54 -14.95 -19.79
C LEU A 386 15.06 -14.80 -19.73
N MET A 387 15.60 -13.98 -18.83
CA MET A 387 17.05 -13.81 -18.68
C MET A 387 17.73 -15.12 -18.28
N THR A 388 17.10 -15.90 -17.40
CA THR A 388 17.59 -17.24 -17.03
C THR A 388 17.62 -18.15 -18.27
N ALA A 389 16.57 -18.15 -19.09
CA ALA A 389 16.51 -18.94 -20.32
C ALA A 389 17.56 -18.54 -21.36
N TYR A 390 17.96 -17.27 -21.40
CA TYR A 390 19.05 -16.79 -22.25
C TYR A 390 20.45 -16.99 -21.63
N GLY A 391 20.57 -17.59 -20.46
CA GLY A 391 21.85 -17.90 -19.82
C GLY A 391 22.55 -16.68 -19.21
N VAL A 392 21.79 -15.68 -18.76
CA VAL A 392 22.35 -14.53 -18.02
C VAL A 392 22.76 -14.99 -16.61
N ASP A 393 23.98 -14.70 -16.17
CA ASP A 393 24.54 -15.18 -14.90
C ASP A 393 23.82 -14.65 -13.67
N GLU A 394 23.38 -13.39 -13.67
CA GLU A 394 22.68 -12.74 -12.57
C GLU A 394 21.32 -12.16 -13.01
N PRO A 395 20.32 -12.99 -13.34
CA PRO A 395 19.06 -12.56 -13.94
C PRO A 395 18.24 -11.60 -13.04
N TYR A 396 18.26 -11.81 -11.73
CA TYR A 396 17.59 -10.92 -10.77
C TYR A 396 18.28 -9.55 -10.70
N SER A 397 19.60 -9.53 -10.59
CA SER A 397 20.38 -8.28 -10.51
C SER A 397 20.15 -7.40 -11.74
N VAL A 398 20.23 -7.98 -12.92
CA VAL A 398 20.01 -7.26 -14.18
C VAL A 398 18.58 -6.75 -14.26
N THR A 399 17.60 -7.61 -13.97
CA THR A 399 16.17 -7.22 -13.99
C THR A 399 15.87 -6.10 -13.01
N LEU A 400 16.27 -6.25 -11.75
CA LEU A 400 15.99 -5.27 -10.70
C LEU A 400 16.71 -3.93 -10.94
N LEU A 401 17.92 -3.96 -11.48
CA LEU A 401 18.63 -2.75 -11.89
C LEU A 401 17.88 -2.01 -12.99
N TRP A 402 17.41 -2.70 -14.04
CA TRP A 402 16.63 -2.11 -15.11
C TRP A 402 15.34 -1.46 -14.58
N PHE A 403 14.60 -2.13 -13.72
CA PHE A 403 13.40 -1.55 -13.12
C PHE A 403 13.72 -0.36 -12.19
N THR A 404 14.87 -0.40 -11.50
CA THR A 404 15.35 0.75 -10.69
C THR A 404 15.62 1.96 -11.59
N VAL A 405 16.34 1.79 -12.69
CA VAL A 405 16.63 2.87 -13.65
C VAL A 405 15.33 3.37 -14.32
N PHE A 406 14.46 2.45 -14.72
CA PHE A 406 13.14 2.80 -15.29
C PHE A 406 12.32 3.66 -14.34
N SER A 407 12.36 3.38 -13.02
CA SER A 407 11.60 4.15 -12.02
C SER A 407 12.01 5.63 -11.96
N PHE A 408 13.22 5.98 -12.39
CA PHE A 408 13.67 7.37 -12.44
C PHE A 408 12.89 8.22 -13.43
N LEU A 409 12.18 7.62 -14.38
CA LEU A 409 11.23 8.33 -15.23
C LEU A 409 10.05 8.95 -14.44
N ALA A 410 9.82 8.53 -13.21
CA ALA A 410 8.87 9.20 -12.33
C ALA A 410 9.34 10.61 -11.90
N MET A 411 10.66 10.85 -11.84
CA MET A 411 11.23 12.13 -11.40
C MET A 411 10.76 13.31 -12.24
N PRO A 412 10.94 13.34 -13.59
CA PRO A 412 10.45 14.45 -14.41
C PRO A 412 8.94 14.62 -14.31
N CYS A 413 8.17 13.55 -14.11
CA CYS A 413 6.73 13.63 -13.89
C CYS A 413 6.39 14.40 -12.61
N PHE A 414 7.06 14.07 -11.49
CA PHE A 414 6.83 14.76 -10.21
C PHE A 414 7.36 16.20 -10.22
N LEU A 415 8.50 16.44 -10.87
CA LEU A 415 9.01 17.80 -11.04
C LEU A 415 8.01 18.66 -11.81
N PHE A 416 7.59 18.21 -12.99
CA PHE A 416 6.60 18.93 -13.81
C PHE A 416 5.31 19.20 -13.04
N ALA A 417 4.78 18.18 -12.36
CA ALA A 417 3.56 18.29 -11.57
C ALA A 417 3.72 19.29 -10.41
N GLY A 418 4.86 19.25 -9.71
CA GLY A 418 5.14 20.14 -8.57
C GLY A 418 5.33 21.60 -8.97
N LEU A 419 6.04 21.88 -10.07
CA LEU A 419 6.26 23.24 -10.58
C LEU A 419 4.97 23.88 -11.10
N ARG A 420 4.11 23.09 -11.73
CA ARG A 420 2.87 23.56 -12.37
C ARG A 420 1.66 23.57 -11.44
N TYR A 421 1.78 23.01 -10.23
CA TYR A 421 0.69 22.74 -9.29
C TYR A 421 -0.21 23.96 -9.05
N LYS A 422 0.35 25.11 -8.67
CA LYS A 422 -0.40 26.33 -8.39
C LYS A 422 -1.15 26.84 -9.62
N ARG A 423 -0.49 26.85 -10.79
CA ARG A 423 -1.10 27.31 -12.03
C ARG A 423 -2.33 26.46 -12.41
N ASP A 424 -2.27 25.13 -12.17
CA ASP A 424 -3.42 24.28 -12.44
C ASP A 424 -4.53 24.49 -11.41
N GLN A 425 -4.21 24.74 -10.13
CA GLN A 425 -5.21 25.13 -9.12
C GLN A 425 -5.94 26.43 -9.49
N GLU A 426 -5.21 27.48 -9.90
CA GLU A 426 -5.76 28.74 -10.37
C GLU A 426 -6.70 28.54 -11.56
N ARG A 427 -6.23 27.79 -12.57
CA ARG A 427 -6.99 27.50 -13.78
C ARG A 427 -8.28 26.72 -13.51
N LEU A 428 -8.28 25.88 -12.49
CA LEU A 428 -9.45 25.05 -12.11
C LEU A 428 -10.35 25.76 -11.08
N GLY A 429 -10.00 26.98 -10.64
CA GLY A 429 -10.77 27.71 -9.63
C GLY A 429 -10.76 27.04 -8.24
N LEU A 430 -9.70 26.28 -7.92
CA LEU A 430 -9.56 25.51 -6.68
C LEU A 430 -8.79 26.25 -5.58
N LEU A 431 -8.25 27.43 -5.83
CA LEU A 431 -7.69 28.30 -4.81
C LEU A 431 -8.84 28.97 -4.07
N GLU A 432 -8.94 28.75 -2.76
CA GLU A 432 -9.81 29.53 -1.91
C GLU A 432 -9.38 31.02 -2.03
N SER A 433 -10.34 31.90 -2.34
CA SER A 433 -10.13 33.34 -2.23
C SER A 433 -9.75 33.64 -0.78
N ARG A 434 -8.50 34.02 -0.54
CA ARG A 434 -8.00 34.50 0.75
C ARG A 434 -8.68 35.77 1.16
#